data_67b0d74ec87858f15ec8f29eac3ea713
#
_entry.id   67b0d74ec87858f15ec8f29eac3ea713
#
_cell.length_a   1.000
_cell.length_b   1.000
_cell.length_c   1.000
_cell.angle_alpha   90.00
_cell.angle_beta   90.00
_cell.angle_gamma   90.00
#
_symmetry.space_group_name_H-M   'P 1'
#
loop_
_entity.id
_entity.type
_entity.pdbx_description
1 polymer ?
#
loop_
_entity_poly.entity_id
_entity_poly.type
_entity_poly.pdbx_seq_one_letter_code
_entity_poly.pdbx_strand_id
1 'polypeptide(L)'
;MAYDSRDIASFKNVWVYCEQRQGKMMPTSYELLSEGRKLANELNVELCGILLGDNIEELAQDLGKYGADKVYVYDSPFLKNYTTEGYTKIICEAVQEFKPEIMIFGASNIGRDLAPRCAARLHTGLCADCTHLDIDMPTYKDFLREASTLTEERISGLGVIKLFGEEHDINMDMKMTRPAFGGNLMASIVCPRFRPSMATVRPGVMKKVVLDTPHDCEIIHPAFELSEADFQTEVLEVVKAARKLVDLIGADYIVSVGRGISKDVEGGIKLAEELADVLGGVVGSSRAVVDAGWLSADHQVGQTGKTVHPKVYVALGISGAIQHQAGMKESGTIIAVNKNETAPIFEIADYGIVGDLFKVTPLLIDSIKKIKEED
;
A
#
# COMPACT_ATOMS: atom_id res chain seq x y z
N MET A 1 -14.87 11.64 29.92
CA MET A 1 -13.51 12.11 30.28
C MET A 1 -12.95 12.82 29.06
N ALA A 2 -12.14 13.86 29.25
CA ALA A 2 -11.46 14.49 28.09
C ALA A 2 -10.53 13.49 27.41
N TYR A 3 -10.40 13.57 26.10
CA TYR A 3 -9.46 12.77 25.34
C TYR A 3 -8.01 13.05 25.75
N ASP A 4 -7.26 12.03 26.09
CA ASP A 4 -5.81 12.10 26.33
C ASP A 4 -5.14 10.90 25.64
N SER A 5 -4.32 11.17 24.63
CA SER A 5 -3.61 10.13 23.87
C SER A 5 -2.56 9.36 24.71
N ARG A 6 -2.24 9.82 25.92
CA ARG A 6 -1.31 9.16 26.86
C ARG A 6 -2.02 8.17 27.79
N ASP A 7 -3.34 8.19 27.87
CA ASP A 7 -4.12 7.23 28.65
C ASP A 7 -4.27 5.91 27.87
N ILE A 8 -3.13 5.22 27.66
CA ILE A 8 -3.00 4.03 26.80
C ILE A 8 -4.03 2.97 27.18
N ALA A 9 -4.27 2.75 28.46
CA ALA A 9 -5.15 1.70 28.95
C ALA A 9 -6.64 1.89 28.55
N SER A 10 -7.02 3.10 28.14
CA SER A 10 -8.39 3.38 27.68
C SER A 10 -8.61 3.06 26.20
N PHE A 11 -7.56 2.72 25.45
CA PHE A 11 -7.62 2.46 24.02
C PHE A 11 -7.70 0.96 23.76
N LYS A 12 -8.52 0.57 22.76
CA LYS A 12 -8.73 -0.82 22.37
C LYS A 12 -9.14 -0.91 20.90
N ASN A 13 -8.92 -2.07 20.30
CA ASN A 13 -9.31 -2.42 18.93
C ASN A 13 -8.35 -1.87 17.84
N VAL A 14 -8.36 -2.56 16.73
CA VAL A 14 -7.60 -2.18 15.52
C VAL A 14 -8.56 -1.57 14.53
N TRP A 15 -8.25 -0.37 14.06
CA TRP A 15 -9.05 0.34 13.09
C TRP A 15 -8.33 0.49 11.76
N VAL A 16 -9.09 0.33 10.67
CA VAL A 16 -8.63 0.54 9.30
C VAL A 16 -9.48 1.60 8.64
N TYR A 17 -8.83 2.65 8.13
CA TYR A 17 -9.50 3.60 7.23
C TYR A 17 -9.76 2.92 5.88
N CYS A 18 -11.02 2.65 5.61
CA CYS A 18 -11.49 2.02 4.37
C CYS A 18 -11.64 3.09 3.29
N GLU A 19 -10.55 3.36 2.55
CA GLU A 19 -10.58 4.36 1.50
C GLU A 19 -11.49 3.92 0.35
N GLN A 20 -12.42 4.80 -0.01
CA GLN A 20 -13.24 4.69 -1.21
C GLN A 20 -13.04 5.94 -2.08
N ARG A 21 -13.28 5.81 -3.37
CA ARG A 21 -13.28 6.94 -4.31
C ARG A 21 -14.49 6.82 -5.24
N GLN A 22 -15.37 7.83 -5.18
CA GLN A 22 -16.56 7.90 -6.03
C GLN A 22 -17.43 6.63 -5.97
N GLY A 23 -17.66 6.10 -4.76
CA GLY A 23 -18.47 4.91 -4.54
C GLY A 23 -17.78 3.59 -4.89
N LYS A 24 -16.45 3.57 -5.00
CA LYS A 24 -15.67 2.34 -5.21
C LYS A 24 -14.62 2.17 -4.13
N MET A 25 -14.66 1.03 -3.45
CA MET A 25 -13.63 0.67 -2.48
C MET A 25 -12.27 0.52 -3.17
N MET A 26 -11.24 1.09 -2.57
CA MET A 26 -9.86 0.93 -3.05
C MET A 26 -9.31 -0.44 -2.66
N PRO A 27 -8.56 -1.13 -3.53
CA PRO A 27 -7.99 -2.45 -3.24
C PRO A 27 -7.17 -2.49 -1.95
N THR A 28 -6.43 -1.42 -1.65
CA THR A 28 -5.64 -1.26 -0.43
C THR A 28 -6.48 -1.39 0.85
N SER A 29 -7.76 -0.98 0.84
CA SER A 29 -8.65 -1.14 1.99
C SER A 29 -8.83 -2.62 2.36
N TYR A 30 -8.96 -3.50 1.37
CA TYR A 30 -9.08 -4.95 1.59
C TYR A 30 -7.75 -5.57 2.07
N GLU A 31 -6.61 -5.11 1.53
CA GLU A 31 -5.28 -5.52 2.00
C GLU A 31 -5.11 -5.18 3.48
N LEU A 32 -5.48 -3.94 3.87
CA LEU A 32 -5.33 -3.46 5.23
C LEU A 32 -6.29 -4.11 6.22
N LEU A 33 -7.50 -4.46 5.81
CA LEU A 33 -8.41 -5.24 6.65
C LEU A 33 -7.84 -6.63 6.91
N SER A 34 -7.27 -7.29 5.89
CA SER A 34 -6.64 -8.60 6.05
C SER A 34 -5.43 -8.55 7.00
N GLU A 35 -4.58 -7.53 6.88
CA GLU A 35 -3.48 -7.32 7.82
C GLU A 35 -3.98 -6.91 9.21
N GLY A 36 -4.97 -6.01 9.28
CA GLY A 36 -5.61 -5.61 10.52
C GLY A 36 -6.22 -6.78 11.29
N ARG A 37 -6.76 -7.79 10.59
CA ARG A 37 -7.27 -9.02 11.21
C ARG A 37 -6.15 -9.82 11.91
N LYS A 38 -4.97 -9.92 11.27
CA LYS A 38 -3.79 -10.52 11.91
C LYS A 38 -3.45 -9.78 13.20
N LEU A 39 -3.29 -8.46 13.14
CA LEU A 39 -2.94 -7.63 14.31
C LEU A 39 -4.01 -7.70 15.41
N ALA A 40 -5.29 -7.68 15.06
CA ALA A 40 -6.39 -7.77 16.02
C ALA A 40 -6.43 -9.14 16.70
N ASN A 41 -6.09 -10.22 15.99
CA ASN A 41 -5.99 -11.56 16.58
C ASN A 41 -4.82 -11.63 17.59
N GLU A 42 -3.66 -11.04 17.27
CA GLU A 42 -2.50 -11.00 18.17
C GLU A 42 -2.83 -10.23 19.48
N LEU A 43 -3.60 -9.15 19.38
CA LEU A 43 -4.08 -8.36 20.54
C LEU A 43 -5.31 -8.96 21.22
N ASN A 44 -5.98 -9.94 20.62
CA ASN A 44 -7.27 -10.48 21.06
C ASN A 44 -8.34 -9.38 21.21
N VAL A 45 -8.50 -8.57 20.15
CA VAL A 45 -9.45 -7.46 20.06
C VAL A 45 -10.21 -7.49 18.74
N GLU A 46 -11.19 -6.58 18.60
CA GLU A 46 -11.97 -6.45 17.36
C GLU A 46 -11.20 -5.68 16.29
N LEU A 47 -11.43 -6.07 15.02
CA LEU A 47 -11.05 -5.30 13.86
C LEU A 47 -12.23 -4.45 13.40
N CYS A 48 -12.02 -3.14 13.29
CA CYS A 48 -13.06 -2.21 12.87
C CYS A 48 -12.63 -1.47 11.59
N GLY A 49 -13.56 -1.37 10.64
CA GLY A 49 -13.43 -0.46 9.51
C GLY A 49 -14.03 0.90 9.85
N ILE A 50 -13.44 1.99 9.34
CA ILE A 50 -14.07 3.30 9.30
C ILE A 50 -14.22 3.74 7.85
N LEU A 51 -15.45 4.02 7.42
CA LEU A 51 -15.82 4.32 6.04
C LEU A 51 -16.54 5.66 5.97
N LEU A 52 -16.04 6.56 5.13
CA LEU A 52 -16.56 7.92 4.96
C LEU A 52 -16.95 8.16 3.50
N GLY A 53 -18.09 8.81 3.26
CA GLY A 53 -18.52 9.16 1.90
C GLY A 53 -19.94 9.68 1.81
N ASP A 54 -20.52 9.54 0.63
CA ASP A 54 -21.91 9.88 0.29
C ASP A 54 -22.54 8.69 -0.44
N ASN A 55 -23.63 8.15 0.09
CA ASN A 55 -24.31 6.94 -0.40
C ASN A 55 -23.40 5.72 -0.49
N ILE A 56 -22.74 5.38 0.61
CA ILE A 56 -21.67 4.35 0.67
C ILE A 56 -22.04 3.09 1.47
N GLU A 57 -23.26 2.97 1.95
CA GLU A 57 -23.75 1.86 2.78
C GLU A 57 -23.44 0.48 2.18
N GLU A 58 -23.65 0.31 0.87
CA GLU A 58 -23.41 -0.96 0.19
C GLU A 58 -21.94 -1.40 0.24
N LEU A 59 -21.00 -0.46 0.34
CA LEU A 59 -19.58 -0.78 0.41
C LEU A 59 -19.18 -1.41 1.74
N ALA A 60 -19.92 -1.15 2.81
CA ALA A 60 -19.65 -1.69 4.14
C ALA A 60 -19.94 -3.20 4.25
N GLN A 61 -20.92 -3.70 3.48
CA GLN A 61 -21.41 -5.08 3.58
C GLN A 61 -20.35 -6.14 3.26
N ASP A 62 -19.43 -5.84 2.37
CA ASP A 62 -18.40 -6.77 1.92
C ASP A 62 -17.17 -6.82 2.85
N LEU A 63 -17.03 -5.89 3.79
CA LEU A 63 -15.79 -5.76 4.58
C LEU A 63 -15.60 -6.90 5.59
N GLY A 64 -16.67 -7.53 6.04
CA GLY A 64 -16.61 -8.74 6.87
C GLY A 64 -15.92 -9.92 6.19
N LYS A 65 -15.93 -9.99 4.85
CA LYS A 65 -15.22 -11.02 4.06
C LYS A 65 -13.69 -10.89 4.21
N TYR A 66 -13.20 -9.72 4.61
CA TYR A 66 -11.79 -9.43 4.82
C TYR A 66 -11.42 -9.32 6.30
N GLY A 67 -12.35 -9.69 7.19
CA GLY A 67 -12.09 -9.85 8.61
C GLY A 67 -12.60 -8.72 9.50
N ALA A 68 -13.32 -7.72 8.99
CA ALA A 68 -13.92 -6.70 9.85
C ALA A 68 -15.02 -7.31 10.73
N ASP A 69 -14.95 -7.04 12.04
CA ASP A 69 -16.02 -7.36 13.00
C ASP A 69 -17.07 -6.24 13.01
N LYS A 70 -16.62 -4.98 12.81
CA LYS A 70 -17.49 -3.79 12.81
C LYS A 70 -17.06 -2.83 11.71
N VAL A 71 -18.03 -2.07 11.17
CA VAL A 71 -17.75 -0.94 10.27
C VAL A 71 -18.52 0.28 10.75
N TYR A 72 -17.78 1.33 11.05
CA TYR A 72 -18.35 2.64 11.38
C TYR A 72 -18.52 3.43 10.07
N VAL A 73 -19.78 3.69 9.71
CA VAL A 73 -20.16 4.38 8.46
C VAL A 73 -20.56 5.81 8.75
N TYR A 74 -19.84 6.75 8.14
CA TYR A 74 -20.14 8.18 8.17
C TYR A 74 -20.59 8.62 6.78
N ASP A 75 -21.90 8.63 6.56
CA ASP A 75 -22.53 8.93 5.28
C ASP A 75 -23.10 10.34 5.28
N SER A 76 -22.60 11.20 4.40
CA SER A 76 -23.04 12.58 4.27
C SER A 76 -22.69 13.15 2.89
N PRO A 77 -23.58 13.99 2.29
CA PRO A 77 -23.26 14.74 1.08
C PRO A 77 -21.99 15.58 1.17
N PHE A 78 -21.63 16.07 2.37
CA PHE A 78 -20.38 16.80 2.62
C PHE A 78 -19.13 15.96 2.46
N LEU A 79 -19.26 14.62 2.53
CA LEU A 79 -18.17 13.65 2.39
C LEU A 79 -18.10 13.03 0.98
N LYS A 80 -18.93 13.50 0.03
CA LYS A 80 -18.96 13.00 -1.35
C LYS A 80 -17.60 13.06 -2.03
N ASN A 81 -16.91 14.17 -1.88
CA ASN A 81 -15.55 14.35 -2.37
C ASN A 81 -14.61 14.46 -1.19
N TYR A 82 -13.41 13.89 -1.35
CA TYR A 82 -12.38 14.03 -0.32
C TYR A 82 -11.99 15.49 -0.13
N THR A 83 -12.05 15.92 1.12
CA THR A 83 -11.46 17.15 1.62
C THR A 83 -10.73 16.85 2.93
N THR A 84 -9.55 17.42 3.11
CA THR A 84 -8.74 17.15 4.30
C THR A 84 -9.47 17.56 5.59
N GLU A 85 -10.19 18.68 5.56
CA GLU A 85 -10.90 19.23 6.73
C GLU A 85 -12.02 18.30 7.21
N GLY A 86 -12.96 17.98 6.32
CA GLY A 86 -14.13 17.16 6.66
C GLY A 86 -13.74 15.77 7.12
N TYR A 87 -12.85 15.10 6.38
CA TYR A 87 -12.40 13.75 6.73
C TYR A 87 -11.59 13.73 8.04
N THR A 88 -10.69 14.70 8.25
CA THR A 88 -9.93 14.81 9.50
C THR A 88 -10.83 15.06 10.70
N LYS A 89 -11.86 15.91 10.56
CA LYS A 89 -12.81 16.19 11.64
C LYS A 89 -13.48 14.90 12.09
N ILE A 90 -14.13 14.19 11.17
CA ILE A 90 -14.86 12.95 11.46
C ILE A 90 -13.96 11.88 12.08
N ILE A 91 -12.80 11.61 11.46
CA ILE A 91 -11.88 10.58 11.97
C ILE A 91 -11.37 10.93 13.36
N CYS A 92 -11.02 12.20 13.61
CA CYS A 92 -10.54 12.58 14.93
C CYS A 92 -11.63 12.52 16.00
N GLU A 93 -12.86 12.90 15.68
CA GLU A 93 -14.02 12.78 16.58
C GLU A 93 -14.30 11.31 16.89
N ALA A 94 -14.31 10.44 15.86
CA ALA A 94 -14.46 9.00 16.02
C ALA A 94 -13.37 8.39 16.91
N VAL A 95 -12.12 8.76 16.71
CA VAL A 95 -10.99 8.29 17.54
C VAL A 95 -11.12 8.77 18.99
N GLN A 96 -11.58 9.97 19.20
CA GLN A 96 -11.79 10.52 20.57
C GLN A 96 -12.93 9.80 21.30
N GLU A 97 -13.97 9.39 20.59
CA GLU A 97 -15.11 8.69 21.13
C GLU A 97 -14.83 7.21 21.39
N PHE A 98 -14.34 6.49 20.36
CA PHE A 98 -14.19 5.03 20.39
C PHE A 98 -12.81 4.53 20.79
N LYS A 99 -11.81 5.41 20.83
CA LYS A 99 -10.44 5.17 21.31
C LYS A 99 -9.79 3.89 20.74
N PRO A 100 -9.60 3.79 19.42
CA PRO A 100 -8.86 2.66 18.84
C PRO A 100 -7.41 2.67 19.33
N GLU A 101 -6.84 1.50 19.62
CA GLU A 101 -5.43 1.35 19.99
C GLU A 101 -4.52 1.54 18.79
N ILE A 102 -4.95 1.03 17.64
CA ILE A 102 -4.22 1.10 16.38
C ILE A 102 -5.13 1.70 15.31
N MET A 103 -4.56 2.56 14.44
CA MET A 103 -5.25 3.07 13.27
C MET A 103 -4.36 3.03 12.04
N ILE A 104 -4.81 2.32 11.00
CA ILE A 104 -4.06 2.05 9.78
C ILE A 104 -4.73 2.73 8.58
N PHE A 105 -3.90 3.37 7.75
CA PHE A 105 -4.30 4.01 6.50
C PHE A 105 -3.52 3.41 5.32
N GLY A 106 -4.09 3.41 4.13
CA GLY A 106 -3.30 3.19 2.91
C GLY A 106 -2.39 4.39 2.62
N ALA A 107 -1.13 4.18 2.23
CA ALA A 107 -0.24 5.26 1.78
C ALA A 107 -0.57 5.71 0.34
N SER A 108 -1.84 5.82 0.02
CA SER A 108 -2.37 6.46 -1.19
C SER A 108 -2.14 7.98 -1.13
N ASN A 109 -2.44 8.71 -2.18
CA ASN A 109 -2.37 10.18 -2.16
C ASN A 109 -3.27 10.76 -1.05
N ILE A 110 -4.47 10.21 -0.86
CA ILE A 110 -5.41 10.63 0.20
C ILE A 110 -4.84 10.25 1.57
N GLY A 111 -4.41 9.01 1.77
CA GLY A 111 -3.91 8.59 3.08
C GLY A 111 -2.63 9.30 3.51
N ARG A 112 -1.76 9.67 2.56
CA ARG A 112 -0.54 10.47 2.82
C ARG A 112 -0.84 11.91 3.23
N ASP A 113 -1.99 12.45 2.84
CA ASP A 113 -2.49 13.76 3.28
C ASP A 113 -3.26 13.65 4.60
N LEU A 114 -4.18 12.70 4.72
CA LEU A 114 -5.13 12.55 5.81
C LEU A 114 -4.49 12.06 7.12
N ALA A 115 -3.69 10.99 7.06
CA ALA A 115 -3.15 10.34 8.25
C ALA A 115 -2.24 11.27 9.10
N PRO A 116 -1.28 12.03 8.52
CA PRO A 116 -0.47 12.95 9.31
C PRO A 116 -1.30 14.10 9.89
N ARG A 117 -2.36 14.53 9.20
CA ARG A 117 -3.27 15.56 9.71
C ARG A 117 -4.04 15.05 10.93
N CYS A 118 -4.54 13.82 10.88
CA CYS A 118 -5.18 13.17 12.02
C CYS A 118 -4.20 12.98 13.18
N ALA A 119 -3.00 12.46 12.92
CA ALA A 119 -1.98 12.23 13.95
C ALA A 119 -1.61 13.52 14.69
N ALA A 120 -1.42 14.62 13.97
CA ALA A 120 -1.13 15.92 14.55
C ALA A 120 -2.28 16.44 15.44
N ARG A 121 -3.54 16.27 15.00
CA ARG A 121 -4.72 16.71 15.75
C ARG A 121 -5.00 15.85 16.98
N LEU A 122 -4.66 14.57 16.91
CA LEU A 122 -4.80 13.61 18.01
C LEU A 122 -3.59 13.61 18.97
N HIS A 123 -2.55 14.37 18.67
CA HIS A 123 -1.30 14.40 19.43
C HIS A 123 -0.66 13.03 19.62
N THR A 124 -0.57 12.25 18.53
CA THR A 124 0.05 10.91 18.51
C THR A 124 1.11 10.80 17.41
N GLY A 125 1.85 9.67 17.42
CA GLY A 125 2.85 9.36 16.42
C GLY A 125 2.28 8.68 15.18
N LEU A 126 2.92 8.92 14.02
CA LEU A 126 2.60 8.26 12.76
C LEU A 126 3.86 7.72 12.11
N CYS A 127 3.88 6.43 11.75
CA CYS A 127 4.88 5.88 10.86
C CYS A 127 4.35 5.87 9.42
N ALA A 128 5.04 6.54 8.52
CA ALA A 128 4.60 6.65 7.14
C ALA A 128 5.27 5.62 6.22
N ASP A 129 4.50 5.10 5.24
CA ASP A 129 4.98 4.26 4.14
C ASP A 129 5.54 2.90 4.62
N CYS A 130 4.85 2.29 5.57
CA CYS A 130 5.20 0.98 6.12
C CYS A 130 5.06 -0.12 5.08
N THR A 131 5.92 -1.14 5.21
CA THR A 131 5.89 -2.35 4.39
C THR A 131 5.70 -3.62 5.21
N HIS A 132 5.80 -3.53 6.54
CA HIS A 132 5.56 -4.65 7.45
C HIS A 132 5.06 -4.14 8.81
N LEU A 133 4.15 -4.89 9.43
CA LEU A 133 3.54 -4.59 10.72
C LEU A 133 3.50 -5.85 11.58
N ASP A 134 3.91 -5.73 12.85
CA ASP A 134 3.80 -6.79 13.86
C ASP A 134 3.40 -6.22 15.22
N ILE A 135 2.72 -7.03 16.02
CA ILE A 135 2.41 -6.73 17.43
C ILE A 135 3.29 -7.61 18.34
N ASP A 136 3.17 -8.92 18.18
CA ASP A 136 3.82 -9.90 19.00
C ASP A 136 5.34 -9.88 18.84
N MET A 137 6.08 -9.83 19.95
CA MET A 137 7.55 -9.76 19.92
C MET A 137 8.20 -11.03 19.37
N PRO A 138 7.76 -12.25 19.67
CA PRO A 138 8.25 -13.47 19.03
C PRO A 138 8.14 -13.42 17.50
N THR A 139 6.97 -13.13 16.95
CA THR A 139 6.74 -13.02 15.50
C THR A 139 7.64 -11.95 14.86
N TYR A 140 7.76 -10.78 15.51
CA TYR A 140 8.67 -9.74 15.06
C TYR A 140 10.14 -10.15 15.08
N LYS A 141 10.58 -10.91 16.10
CA LYS A 141 11.95 -11.44 16.16
C LYS A 141 12.22 -12.44 15.04
N ASP A 142 11.24 -13.28 14.69
CA ASP A 142 11.37 -14.22 13.58
C ASP A 142 11.48 -13.46 12.24
N PHE A 143 10.65 -12.44 12.02
CA PHE A 143 10.79 -11.54 10.87
C PHE A 143 12.20 -10.91 10.81
N LEU A 144 12.74 -10.44 11.93
CA LEU A 144 14.09 -9.84 11.94
C LEU A 144 15.19 -10.86 11.62
N ARG A 145 15.05 -12.14 12.01
CA ARG A 145 16.00 -13.21 11.66
C ARG A 145 16.05 -13.45 10.15
N GLU A 146 14.92 -13.36 9.50
CA GLU A 146 14.80 -13.57 8.06
C GLU A 146 15.17 -12.32 7.23
N ALA A 147 14.76 -11.15 7.69
CA ALA A 147 14.79 -9.92 6.88
C ALA A 147 15.88 -8.92 7.29
N SER A 148 16.69 -9.19 8.34
CA SER A 148 17.70 -8.24 8.80
C SER A 148 19.10 -8.84 8.90
N THR A 149 20.10 -7.97 9.02
CA THR A 149 21.50 -8.33 9.28
C THR A 149 21.85 -8.22 10.77
N LEU A 150 20.87 -8.13 11.67
CA LEU A 150 21.08 -8.05 13.10
C LEU A 150 21.60 -9.39 13.65
N THR A 151 22.50 -9.32 14.65
CA THR A 151 22.96 -10.52 15.34
C THR A 151 21.88 -11.06 16.28
N GLU A 152 21.87 -12.37 16.52
CA GLU A 152 20.92 -13.03 17.42
C GLU A 152 20.94 -12.43 18.83
N GLU A 153 22.10 -12.00 19.32
CA GLU A 153 22.22 -11.31 20.60
C GLU A 153 21.38 -10.02 20.65
N ARG A 154 21.43 -9.22 19.57
CA ARG A 154 20.64 -7.98 19.44
C ARG A 154 19.15 -8.28 19.31
N ILE A 155 18.78 -9.26 18.50
CA ILE A 155 17.38 -9.66 18.30
C ILE A 155 16.79 -10.18 19.62
N SER A 156 17.50 -11.06 20.32
CA SER A 156 17.06 -11.65 21.59
C SER A 156 16.85 -10.58 22.68
N GLY A 157 17.68 -9.54 22.69
CA GLY A 157 17.62 -8.43 23.64
C GLY A 157 16.47 -7.43 23.42
N LEU A 158 15.70 -7.56 22.32
CA LEU A 158 14.55 -6.70 22.06
C LEU A 158 13.38 -7.02 23.00
N GLY A 159 12.62 -5.98 23.38
CA GLY A 159 11.42 -6.08 24.22
C GLY A 159 11.26 -4.88 25.15
N VAL A 160 12.35 -4.20 25.49
CA VAL A 160 12.34 -2.97 26.31
C VAL A 160 13.20 -1.90 25.64
N ILE A 161 12.70 -0.68 25.59
CA ILE A 161 13.45 0.49 25.11
C ILE A 161 13.53 1.57 26.17
N LYS A 162 14.57 2.38 26.13
CA LYS A 162 14.74 3.54 27.01
C LYS A 162 14.44 4.84 26.26
N LEU A 163 13.43 5.59 26.71
CA LEU A 163 13.07 6.89 26.16
C LEU A 163 13.04 7.90 27.31
N PHE A 164 13.80 9.00 27.16
CA PHE A 164 13.86 10.08 28.15
C PHE A 164 14.19 9.63 29.59
N GLY A 165 14.94 8.52 29.73
CA GLY A 165 15.34 7.96 31.03
C GLY A 165 14.35 6.93 31.60
N GLU A 166 13.21 6.73 30.99
CA GLU A 166 12.19 5.74 31.37
C GLU A 166 12.30 4.48 30.52
N GLU A 167 12.07 3.31 31.12
CA GLU A 167 11.97 2.05 30.41
C GLU A 167 10.53 1.82 29.96
N HIS A 168 10.38 1.45 28.68
CA HIS A 168 9.10 1.11 28.06
C HIS A 168 9.14 -0.33 27.57
N ASP A 169 8.18 -1.13 28.01
CA ASP A 169 7.92 -2.46 27.45
C ASP A 169 7.21 -2.30 26.12
N ILE A 170 7.81 -2.85 25.06
CA ILE A 170 7.26 -2.78 23.69
C ILE A 170 6.82 -4.15 23.16
N ASN A 171 6.71 -5.16 24.04
CA ASN A 171 6.39 -6.53 23.62
C ASN A 171 5.08 -6.62 22.82
N MET A 172 4.06 -5.86 23.24
CA MET A 172 2.73 -5.80 22.59
C MET A 172 2.46 -4.49 21.86
N ASP A 173 3.45 -3.61 21.70
CA ASP A 173 3.31 -2.41 20.88
C ASP A 173 3.42 -2.75 19.40
N MET A 174 2.72 -2.04 18.53
CA MET A 174 2.84 -2.20 17.09
C MET A 174 4.24 -1.80 16.60
N LYS A 175 4.96 -2.76 16.00
CA LYS A 175 6.24 -2.55 15.30
C LYS A 175 5.95 -2.22 13.85
N MET A 176 6.28 -1.00 13.46
CA MET A 176 6.01 -0.46 12.12
C MET A 176 7.31 -0.40 11.33
N THR A 177 7.52 -1.33 10.41
CA THR A 177 8.75 -1.40 9.61
C THR A 177 8.55 -0.71 8.27
N ARG A 178 9.48 0.16 7.94
CA ARG A 178 9.49 0.93 6.70
C ARG A 178 10.87 0.99 6.05
N PRO A 179 10.95 1.08 4.72
CA PRO A 179 12.22 1.35 4.05
C PRO A 179 12.70 2.77 4.33
N ALA A 180 14.00 2.91 4.54
CA ALA A 180 14.72 4.17 4.73
C ALA A 180 15.92 4.23 3.77
N PHE A 181 16.47 5.42 3.57
CA PHE A 181 17.66 5.64 2.74
C PHE A 181 17.62 4.92 1.37
N GLY A 182 16.51 5.11 0.65
CA GLY A 182 16.38 4.53 -0.69
C GLY A 182 16.07 3.01 -0.70
N GLY A 183 15.65 2.45 0.42
CA GLY A 183 15.36 1.01 0.54
C GLY A 183 16.56 0.16 0.99
N ASN A 184 17.74 0.77 1.15
CA ASN A 184 18.94 0.05 1.59
C ASN A 184 18.94 -0.28 3.10
N LEU A 185 18.09 0.39 3.87
CA LEU A 185 17.90 0.15 5.29
C LEU A 185 16.41 0.01 5.59
N MET A 186 16.09 -0.82 6.56
CA MET A 186 14.76 -0.92 7.14
C MET A 186 14.78 -0.29 8.53
N ALA A 187 13.80 0.57 8.82
CA ALA A 187 13.64 1.19 10.12
C ALA A 187 12.35 0.69 10.75
N SER A 188 12.43 0.15 11.96
CA SER A 188 11.24 -0.21 12.74
C SER A 188 10.97 0.86 13.77
N ILE A 189 9.75 1.34 13.76
CA ILE A 189 9.26 2.44 14.60
C ILE A 189 8.24 1.87 15.59
N VAL A 190 8.27 2.31 16.82
CA VAL A 190 7.28 2.01 17.86
C VAL A 190 6.76 3.30 18.47
N CYS A 191 5.53 3.29 18.98
CA CYS A 191 4.90 4.45 19.63
C CYS A 191 4.42 4.09 21.04
N PRO A 192 5.34 3.92 22.03
CA PRO A 192 5.00 3.35 23.34
C PRO A 192 4.26 4.32 24.27
N ARG A 193 4.20 5.62 23.95
CA ARG A 193 3.70 6.66 24.86
C ARG A 193 2.35 7.25 24.48
N PHE A 194 1.88 7.01 23.27
CA PHE A 194 0.68 7.65 22.74
C PHE A 194 -0.18 6.66 21.95
N ARG A 195 -1.50 6.89 21.98
CA ARG A 195 -2.49 6.15 21.19
C ARG A 195 -3.42 7.11 20.44
N PRO A 196 -3.98 6.65 19.29
CA PRO A 196 -3.67 5.37 18.63
C PRO A 196 -2.23 5.33 18.10
N SER A 197 -1.65 4.13 18.01
CA SER A 197 -0.46 3.91 17.17
C SER A 197 -0.92 4.00 15.71
N MET A 198 -0.33 4.90 14.93
CA MET A 198 -0.79 5.15 13.56
C MET A 198 0.25 4.77 12.52
N ALA A 199 -0.22 4.17 11.43
CA ALA A 199 0.62 3.82 10.28
C ALA A 199 -0.06 4.18 8.97
N THR A 200 0.72 4.63 7.97
CA THR A 200 0.31 4.48 6.58
C THR A 200 1.07 3.33 5.96
N VAL A 201 0.39 2.46 5.22
CA VAL A 201 0.96 1.26 4.61
C VAL A 201 0.98 1.40 3.10
N ARG A 202 2.10 1.07 2.48
CA ARG A 202 2.26 1.16 1.03
C ARG A 202 1.26 0.24 0.32
N PRO A 203 0.47 0.74 -0.65
CA PRO A 203 -0.42 -0.10 -1.45
C PRO A 203 0.34 -1.24 -2.16
N GLY A 204 -0.27 -2.43 -2.20
CA GLY A 204 0.28 -3.59 -2.89
C GLY A 204 1.34 -4.38 -2.11
N VAL A 205 1.65 -4.03 -0.85
CA VAL A 205 2.62 -4.79 -0.03
C VAL A 205 1.97 -5.80 0.90
N MET A 206 0.72 -5.56 1.30
CA MET A 206 -0.02 -6.51 2.14
C MET A 206 -0.88 -7.43 1.28
N LYS A 207 -1.02 -8.68 1.69
CA LYS A 207 -1.83 -9.65 0.96
C LYS A 207 -3.31 -9.46 1.27
N LYS A 208 -4.12 -9.30 0.23
CA LYS A 208 -5.57 -9.38 0.34
C LYS A 208 -5.98 -10.85 0.52
N VAL A 209 -6.61 -11.16 1.64
CA VAL A 209 -7.08 -12.50 1.98
C VAL A 209 -8.60 -12.45 2.18
N VAL A 210 -9.34 -13.28 1.42
CA VAL A 210 -10.77 -13.50 1.64
C VAL A 210 -10.89 -14.66 2.62
N LEU A 211 -11.63 -14.45 3.69
CA LEU A 211 -11.84 -15.49 4.71
C LEU A 211 -12.79 -16.58 4.18
N ASP A 212 -12.49 -17.84 4.47
CA ASP A 212 -13.37 -18.97 4.13
C ASP A 212 -14.74 -18.84 4.79
N THR A 213 -14.77 -18.32 6.02
CA THR A 213 -15.99 -17.96 6.74
C THR A 213 -15.97 -16.46 7.02
N PRO A 214 -16.77 -15.65 6.31
CA PRO A 214 -16.88 -14.22 6.57
C PRO A 214 -17.31 -13.94 8.01
N HIS A 215 -16.78 -12.87 8.59
CA HIS A 215 -17.28 -12.37 9.86
C HIS A 215 -18.68 -11.77 9.67
N ASP A 216 -19.54 -11.97 10.66
CA ASP A 216 -20.82 -11.25 10.77
C ASP A 216 -20.50 -9.81 11.17
N CYS A 217 -20.40 -8.95 10.18
CA CYS A 217 -19.89 -7.60 10.34
C CYS A 217 -21.00 -6.66 10.78
N GLU A 218 -20.88 -6.13 11.99
CA GLU A 218 -21.81 -5.12 12.52
C GLU A 218 -21.57 -3.76 11.82
N ILE A 219 -22.61 -3.20 11.19
CA ILE A 219 -22.57 -1.86 10.61
C ILE A 219 -23.13 -0.86 11.61
N ILE A 220 -22.33 0.13 11.96
CA ILE A 220 -22.64 1.15 12.97
C ILE A 220 -22.70 2.51 12.30
N HIS A 221 -23.74 3.27 12.60
CA HIS A 221 -23.93 4.66 12.13
C HIS A 221 -23.82 5.61 13.34
N PRO A 222 -22.61 6.11 13.67
CA PRO A 222 -22.44 7.08 14.73
C PRO A 222 -23.14 8.41 14.40
N ALA A 223 -23.64 9.08 15.40
CA ALA A 223 -24.11 10.45 15.23
C ALA A 223 -22.91 11.39 15.03
N PHE A 224 -22.99 12.27 14.06
CA PHE A 224 -21.97 13.28 13.79
C PHE A 224 -22.58 14.55 13.20
N GLU A 225 -21.86 15.65 13.29
CA GLU A 225 -22.29 16.93 12.73
C GLU A 225 -21.24 17.46 11.76
N LEU A 226 -21.67 17.75 10.52
CA LEU A 226 -20.89 18.48 9.53
C LEU A 226 -21.75 19.61 8.97
N SER A 227 -21.14 20.77 8.82
CA SER A 227 -21.75 21.96 8.24
C SER A 227 -20.76 22.64 7.27
N GLU A 228 -21.22 23.56 6.46
CA GLU A 228 -20.37 24.36 5.58
C GLU A 228 -19.27 25.10 6.35
N ALA A 229 -19.49 25.46 7.62
CA ALA A 229 -18.52 26.15 8.45
C ALA A 229 -17.28 25.29 8.80
N ASP A 230 -17.36 23.97 8.62
CA ASP A 230 -16.25 23.04 8.85
C ASP A 230 -15.25 22.99 7.69
N PHE A 231 -15.58 23.62 6.55
CA PHE A 231 -14.79 23.60 5.33
C PHE A 231 -14.24 24.98 5.00
N GLN A 232 -12.96 25.06 4.66
CA GLN A 232 -12.30 26.28 4.17
C GLN A 232 -12.13 26.25 2.66
N THR A 233 -12.41 25.11 2.03
CA THR A 233 -12.26 24.88 0.60
C THR A 233 -13.53 24.22 0.05
N GLU A 234 -13.85 24.50 -1.22
CA GLU A 234 -14.94 23.89 -1.96
C GLU A 234 -14.41 23.17 -3.18
N VAL A 235 -14.90 21.95 -3.41
CA VAL A 235 -14.57 21.18 -4.62
C VAL A 235 -15.50 21.65 -5.74
N LEU A 236 -15.00 22.48 -6.63
CA LEU A 236 -15.80 23.03 -7.77
C LEU A 236 -16.05 21.97 -8.82
N GLU A 237 -15.07 21.14 -9.15
CA GLU A 237 -15.16 20.15 -10.21
C GLU A 237 -14.22 18.97 -9.94
N VAL A 238 -14.67 17.76 -10.27
CA VAL A 238 -13.83 16.56 -10.32
C VAL A 238 -13.68 16.14 -11.78
N VAL A 239 -12.51 16.43 -12.35
CA VAL A 239 -12.19 16.06 -13.73
C VAL A 239 -11.72 14.60 -13.76
N LYS A 240 -12.54 13.74 -14.38
CA LYS A 240 -12.12 12.35 -14.61
C LYS A 240 -11.11 12.31 -15.74
N ALA A 241 -9.96 11.65 -15.52
CA ALA A 241 -9.01 11.43 -16.59
C ALA A 241 -9.70 10.72 -17.77
N ALA A 242 -9.58 11.28 -18.99
CA ALA A 242 -10.19 10.71 -20.18
C ALA A 242 -9.57 9.35 -20.57
N ARG A 243 -8.39 9.00 -20.03
CA ARG A 243 -7.72 7.72 -20.22
C ARG A 243 -7.96 6.83 -18.99
N LYS A 244 -8.32 5.58 -19.24
CA LYS A 244 -8.37 4.54 -18.21
C LYS A 244 -7.00 4.48 -17.55
N LEU A 245 -6.91 4.82 -16.26
CA LEU A 245 -5.67 4.71 -15.50
C LEU A 245 -5.20 3.26 -15.54
N VAL A 246 -3.91 3.05 -15.80
CA VAL A 246 -3.34 1.71 -15.82
C VAL A 246 -3.31 1.17 -14.40
N ASP A 247 -4.02 0.07 -14.16
CA ASP A 247 -3.97 -0.64 -12.89
C ASP A 247 -2.75 -1.58 -12.87
N LEU A 248 -1.61 -1.02 -12.47
CA LEU A 248 -0.38 -1.80 -12.30
C LEU A 248 -0.40 -2.68 -11.04
N ILE A 249 -1.14 -2.28 -10.01
CA ILE A 249 -1.12 -2.97 -8.71
C ILE A 249 -1.94 -4.26 -8.79
N GLY A 250 -3.09 -4.22 -9.47
CA GLY A 250 -3.96 -5.38 -9.64
C GLY A 250 -3.63 -6.29 -10.83
N ALA A 251 -2.59 -5.96 -11.61
CA ALA A 251 -2.27 -6.71 -12.82
C ALA A 251 -1.46 -7.98 -12.55
N ASP A 252 -1.90 -9.11 -13.10
CA ASP A 252 -1.17 -10.39 -13.07
C ASP A 252 0.08 -10.40 -13.97
N TYR A 253 0.07 -9.61 -15.05
CA TYR A 253 1.15 -9.53 -16.03
C TYR A 253 1.51 -8.07 -16.31
N ILE A 254 2.79 -7.73 -16.20
CA ILE A 254 3.29 -6.38 -16.45
C ILE A 254 4.44 -6.44 -17.44
N VAL A 255 4.34 -5.67 -18.52
CA VAL A 255 5.44 -5.46 -19.47
C VAL A 255 5.96 -4.04 -19.31
N SER A 256 7.13 -3.89 -18.72
CA SER A 256 7.71 -2.58 -18.42
C SER A 256 8.83 -2.18 -19.39
N VAL A 257 8.80 -0.92 -19.81
CA VAL A 257 9.81 -0.33 -20.69
C VAL A 257 10.79 0.58 -19.94
N GLY A 258 12.05 0.51 -20.32
CA GLY A 258 13.10 1.38 -19.82
C GLY A 258 13.66 2.31 -20.91
N ARG A 259 14.74 3.06 -20.60
CA ARG A 259 15.43 3.93 -21.57
C ARG A 259 15.98 3.19 -22.80
N GLY A 260 16.02 1.87 -22.79
CA GLY A 260 16.40 1.05 -23.93
C GLY A 260 15.54 1.27 -25.17
N ILE A 261 14.33 1.83 -25.03
CA ILE A 261 13.45 2.21 -26.15
C ILE A 261 13.81 3.56 -26.80
N SER A 262 14.80 4.31 -26.30
CA SER A 262 15.14 5.68 -26.76
C SER A 262 15.44 5.81 -28.24
N LYS A 263 15.78 4.74 -28.90
CA LYS A 263 16.08 4.67 -30.33
C LYS A 263 14.83 4.85 -31.21
N ASP A 264 13.71 4.30 -30.72
CA ASP A 264 12.38 4.38 -31.30
C ASP A 264 11.37 4.23 -30.17
N VAL A 265 10.98 5.36 -29.59
CA VAL A 265 10.10 5.40 -28.40
C VAL A 265 8.72 4.87 -28.71
N GLU A 266 8.15 5.31 -29.83
CA GLU A 266 6.80 4.91 -30.25
C GLU A 266 6.73 3.42 -30.58
N GLY A 267 7.70 2.91 -31.35
CA GLY A 267 7.82 1.49 -31.66
C GLY A 267 8.07 0.64 -30.43
N GLY A 268 8.90 1.12 -29.48
CA GLY A 268 9.17 0.42 -28.23
C GLY A 268 7.96 0.31 -27.30
N ILE A 269 7.17 1.37 -27.19
CA ILE A 269 5.91 1.36 -26.43
C ILE A 269 4.91 0.43 -27.10
N LYS A 270 4.74 0.52 -28.42
CA LYS A 270 3.83 -0.35 -29.16
C LYS A 270 4.16 -1.84 -29.02
N LEU A 271 5.43 -2.20 -29.07
CA LEU A 271 5.88 -3.59 -28.83
C LEU A 271 5.55 -4.06 -27.40
N ALA A 272 5.68 -3.17 -26.42
CA ALA A 272 5.31 -3.51 -25.04
C ALA A 272 3.80 -3.67 -24.88
N GLU A 273 3.00 -2.84 -25.55
CA GLU A 273 1.54 -2.94 -25.58
C GLU A 273 1.09 -4.26 -26.23
N GLU A 274 1.67 -4.61 -27.40
CA GLU A 274 1.37 -5.87 -28.09
C GLU A 274 1.73 -7.09 -27.24
N LEU A 275 2.87 -7.07 -26.55
CA LEU A 275 3.26 -8.15 -25.64
C LEU A 275 2.33 -8.22 -24.42
N ALA A 276 1.98 -7.07 -23.84
CA ALA A 276 1.04 -6.99 -22.73
C ALA A 276 -0.33 -7.53 -23.11
N ASP A 277 -0.85 -7.16 -24.27
CA ASP A 277 -2.15 -7.62 -24.78
C ASP A 277 -2.14 -9.16 -24.96
N VAL A 278 -1.10 -9.72 -25.55
CA VAL A 278 -0.97 -11.17 -25.72
C VAL A 278 -0.90 -11.89 -24.37
N LEU A 279 -0.30 -11.30 -23.36
CA LEU A 279 -0.25 -11.86 -21.99
C LEU A 279 -1.56 -11.63 -21.21
N GLY A 280 -2.39 -10.68 -21.62
CA GLY A 280 -3.56 -10.22 -20.86
C GLY A 280 -3.14 -9.30 -19.70
N GLY A 281 -2.08 -8.53 -19.89
CA GLY A 281 -1.46 -7.67 -18.90
C GLY A 281 -1.53 -6.18 -19.23
N VAL A 282 -0.67 -5.41 -18.58
CA VAL A 282 -0.60 -3.95 -18.71
C VAL A 282 0.85 -3.47 -18.93
N VAL A 283 0.99 -2.25 -19.47
CA VAL A 283 2.30 -1.65 -19.70
C VAL A 283 2.74 -0.84 -18.49
N GLY A 284 3.92 -1.15 -17.94
CA GLY A 284 4.62 -0.37 -16.95
C GLY A 284 5.84 0.36 -17.53
N SER A 285 6.50 1.16 -16.71
CA SER A 285 7.73 1.85 -17.12
C SER A 285 8.68 2.13 -15.96
N SER A 286 9.95 2.37 -16.29
CA SER A 286 10.90 2.93 -15.33
C SER A 286 10.71 4.44 -15.18
N ARG A 287 11.15 5.00 -14.04
CA ARG A 287 11.14 6.45 -13.79
C ARG A 287 11.75 7.26 -14.94
N ALA A 288 12.84 6.78 -15.53
CA ALA A 288 13.51 7.48 -16.62
C ALA A 288 12.65 7.67 -17.88
N VAL A 289 11.67 6.81 -18.11
CA VAL A 289 10.69 6.93 -19.20
C VAL A 289 9.66 8.01 -18.88
N VAL A 290 9.23 8.08 -17.63
CA VAL A 290 8.28 9.10 -17.14
C VAL A 290 8.95 10.48 -17.10
N ASP A 291 10.19 10.58 -16.59
CA ASP A 291 10.95 11.82 -16.56
C ASP A 291 11.23 12.38 -17.97
N ALA A 292 11.33 11.48 -18.98
CA ALA A 292 11.46 11.85 -20.39
C ALA A 292 10.10 12.22 -21.05
N GLY A 293 8.98 12.09 -20.35
CA GLY A 293 7.64 12.41 -20.86
C GLY A 293 7.09 11.40 -21.88
N TRP A 294 7.69 10.19 -21.98
CA TRP A 294 7.27 9.17 -22.96
C TRP A 294 6.02 8.42 -22.50
N LEU A 295 5.87 8.19 -21.19
CA LEU A 295 4.68 7.65 -20.55
C LEU A 295 4.31 8.48 -19.32
N SER A 296 3.04 8.45 -18.92
CA SER A 296 2.58 9.17 -17.72
C SER A 296 3.06 8.49 -16.43
N ALA A 297 3.02 9.23 -15.32
CA ALA A 297 3.44 8.74 -14.00
C ALA A 297 2.64 7.50 -13.53
N ASP A 298 1.45 7.27 -14.07
CA ASP A 298 0.62 6.10 -13.75
C ASP A 298 1.26 4.77 -14.18
N HIS A 299 2.16 4.79 -15.14
CA HIS A 299 2.93 3.64 -15.60
C HIS A 299 4.20 3.40 -14.77
N GLN A 300 4.56 4.32 -13.85
CA GLN A 300 5.84 4.22 -13.15
C GLN A 300 5.86 3.08 -12.13
N VAL A 301 6.81 2.15 -12.32
CA VAL A 301 7.16 1.10 -11.35
C VAL A 301 8.47 1.46 -10.66
N GLY A 302 8.52 1.31 -9.35
CA GLY A 302 9.71 1.56 -8.54
C GLY A 302 9.39 2.23 -7.21
N GLN A 303 10.40 2.53 -6.44
CA GLN A 303 10.29 3.11 -5.10
C GLN A 303 9.47 4.42 -5.03
N THR A 304 9.59 5.28 -6.05
CA THR A 304 8.85 6.55 -6.17
C THR A 304 7.62 6.45 -7.07
N GLY A 305 7.35 5.27 -7.61
CA GLY A 305 6.18 4.92 -8.39
C GLY A 305 5.30 3.92 -7.66
N LYS A 306 4.73 2.98 -8.41
CA LYS A 306 3.94 1.88 -7.87
C LYS A 306 4.82 0.68 -7.53
N THR A 307 4.58 0.04 -6.40
CA THR A 307 5.11 -1.29 -6.07
C THR A 307 4.12 -2.32 -6.58
N VAL A 308 4.62 -3.34 -7.27
CA VAL A 308 3.82 -4.33 -7.99
C VAL A 308 4.30 -5.75 -7.70
N HIS A 309 3.37 -6.70 -7.68
CA HIS A 309 3.62 -8.12 -7.42
C HIS A 309 2.90 -8.99 -8.47
N PRO A 310 3.17 -8.78 -9.79
CA PRO A 310 2.54 -9.58 -10.82
C PRO A 310 3.04 -11.02 -10.77
N LYS A 311 2.29 -11.94 -11.37
CA LYS A 311 2.77 -13.30 -11.64
C LYS A 311 3.98 -13.30 -12.57
N VAL A 312 3.97 -12.40 -13.58
CA VAL A 312 5.11 -12.23 -14.50
C VAL A 312 5.39 -10.74 -14.74
N TYR A 313 6.63 -10.36 -14.57
CA TYR A 313 7.16 -9.04 -14.88
C TYR A 313 8.18 -9.12 -16.01
N VAL A 314 7.90 -8.47 -17.14
CA VAL A 314 8.80 -8.42 -18.29
C VAL A 314 9.48 -7.04 -18.34
N ALA A 315 10.80 -7.00 -18.20
CA ALA A 315 11.62 -5.77 -18.23
C ALA A 315 12.29 -5.58 -19.59
N LEU A 316 11.79 -4.67 -20.40
CA LEU A 316 12.32 -4.37 -21.74
C LEU A 316 13.22 -3.15 -21.70
N GLY A 317 14.54 -3.34 -21.87
CA GLY A 317 15.52 -2.26 -21.90
C GLY A 317 15.63 -1.46 -20.60
N ILE A 318 15.33 -2.08 -19.47
CA ILE A 318 15.47 -1.54 -18.12
C ILE A 318 16.86 -1.90 -17.59
N SER A 319 17.57 -0.94 -16.99
CA SER A 319 18.90 -1.18 -16.42
C SER A 319 18.87 -1.92 -15.08
N GLY A 320 17.78 -1.79 -14.31
CA GLY A 320 17.67 -2.42 -12.99
C GLY A 320 18.31 -1.58 -11.87
N ALA A 321 18.14 -0.26 -11.89
CA ALA A 321 18.51 0.56 -10.74
C ALA A 321 17.77 0.08 -9.48
N ILE A 322 18.43 0.13 -8.30
CA ILE A 322 17.90 -0.35 -7.01
C ILE A 322 16.49 0.20 -6.73
N GLN A 323 16.24 1.47 -7.09
CA GLN A 323 14.94 2.11 -6.91
C GLN A 323 13.85 1.49 -7.79
N HIS A 324 14.20 0.97 -8.97
CA HIS A 324 13.26 0.24 -9.82
C HIS A 324 13.02 -1.17 -9.29
N GLN A 325 14.11 -1.87 -8.93
CA GLN A 325 14.05 -3.20 -8.34
C GLN A 325 13.16 -3.23 -7.08
N ALA A 326 13.26 -2.21 -6.22
CA ALA A 326 12.43 -2.09 -5.02
C ALA A 326 10.90 -2.09 -5.28
N GLY A 327 10.49 -1.78 -6.50
CA GLY A 327 9.08 -1.78 -6.90
C GLY A 327 8.60 -3.06 -7.59
N MET A 328 9.49 -4.04 -7.90
CA MET A 328 9.06 -5.21 -8.68
C MET A 328 9.80 -6.52 -8.36
N LYS A 329 10.80 -6.50 -7.48
CA LYS A 329 11.61 -7.68 -7.16
C LYS A 329 10.84 -8.84 -6.54
N GLU A 330 9.67 -8.57 -5.95
CA GLU A 330 8.77 -9.58 -5.37
C GLU A 330 7.75 -10.12 -6.40
N SER A 331 7.98 -9.91 -7.70
CA SER A 331 7.19 -10.54 -8.77
C SER A 331 7.41 -12.05 -8.80
N GLY A 332 6.38 -12.82 -9.20
CA GLY A 332 6.46 -14.28 -9.25
C GLY A 332 7.52 -14.81 -10.23
N THR A 333 7.64 -14.18 -11.40
CA THR A 333 8.68 -14.45 -12.40
C THR A 333 9.12 -13.15 -13.05
N ILE A 334 10.42 -12.94 -13.14
CA ILE A 334 11.03 -11.76 -13.76
C ILE A 334 11.78 -12.17 -15.03
N ILE A 335 11.35 -11.61 -16.16
CA ILE A 335 11.99 -11.81 -17.47
C ILE A 335 12.65 -10.48 -17.89
N ALA A 336 13.96 -10.47 -18.13
CA ALA A 336 14.67 -9.27 -18.51
C ALA A 336 15.26 -9.38 -19.93
N VAL A 337 15.05 -8.33 -20.73
CA VAL A 337 15.66 -8.17 -22.06
C VAL A 337 16.50 -6.89 -22.06
N ASN A 338 17.80 -7.03 -22.20
CA ASN A 338 18.73 -5.89 -22.26
C ASN A 338 19.92 -6.18 -23.19
N LYS A 339 20.43 -5.17 -23.86
CA LYS A 339 21.65 -5.28 -24.69
C LYS A 339 22.92 -5.36 -23.85
N ASN A 340 22.92 -4.75 -22.66
CA ASN A 340 24.04 -4.76 -21.75
C ASN A 340 23.98 -6.01 -20.87
N GLU A 341 24.87 -6.95 -21.08
CA GLU A 341 24.98 -8.19 -20.32
C GLU A 341 25.30 -7.98 -18.83
N THR A 342 25.88 -6.83 -18.47
CA THR A 342 26.20 -6.47 -17.09
C THR A 342 25.13 -5.58 -16.44
N ALA A 343 23.94 -5.48 -17.04
CA ALA A 343 22.86 -4.67 -16.47
C ALA A 343 22.39 -5.29 -15.15
N PRO A 344 22.28 -4.51 -14.05
CA PRO A 344 21.87 -5.01 -12.74
C PRO A 344 20.49 -5.70 -12.71
N ILE A 345 19.66 -5.49 -13.73
CA ILE A 345 18.37 -6.19 -13.83
C ILE A 345 18.53 -7.71 -13.93
N PHE A 346 19.63 -8.18 -14.50
CA PHE A 346 19.91 -9.60 -14.64
C PHE A 346 20.26 -10.29 -13.31
N GLU A 347 20.67 -9.54 -12.29
CA GLU A 347 20.96 -10.08 -10.95
C GLU A 347 19.70 -10.58 -10.23
N ILE A 348 18.51 -10.04 -10.61
CA ILE A 348 17.22 -10.39 -10.01
C ILE A 348 16.27 -11.08 -10.99
N ALA A 349 16.66 -11.23 -12.26
CA ALA A 349 15.83 -11.85 -13.28
C ALA A 349 15.93 -13.37 -13.20
N ASP A 350 14.77 -14.06 -13.22
CA ASP A 350 14.72 -15.53 -13.37
C ASP A 350 15.13 -15.96 -14.77
N TYR A 351 14.81 -15.14 -15.79
CA TYR A 351 15.19 -15.34 -17.18
C TYR A 351 15.76 -14.07 -17.77
N GLY A 352 17.02 -14.14 -18.23
CA GLY A 352 17.73 -13.04 -18.86
C GLY A 352 18.00 -13.29 -20.35
N ILE A 353 17.61 -12.34 -21.20
CA ILE A 353 17.90 -12.38 -22.65
C ILE A 353 18.81 -11.19 -22.99
N VAL A 354 20.06 -11.48 -23.30
CA VAL A 354 21.00 -10.46 -23.77
C VAL A 354 20.75 -10.21 -25.26
N GLY A 355 20.12 -9.08 -25.59
CA GLY A 355 19.74 -8.79 -26.96
C GLY A 355 19.05 -7.45 -27.18
N ASP A 356 18.77 -7.15 -28.44
CA ASP A 356 17.99 -5.99 -28.83
C ASP A 356 16.50 -6.25 -28.63
N LEU A 357 15.86 -5.48 -27.74
CA LEU A 357 14.44 -5.62 -27.44
C LEU A 357 13.56 -5.53 -28.71
N PHE A 358 13.92 -4.72 -29.71
CA PHE A 358 13.19 -4.60 -30.96
C PHE A 358 13.26 -5.88 -31.84
N LYS A 359 14.23 -6.76 -31.59
CA LYS A 359 14.35 -8.07 -32.25
C LYS A 359 13.78 -9.18 -31.39
N VAL A 360 13.99 -9.12 -30.08
CA VAL A 360 13.60 -10.18 -29.13
C VAL A 360 12.08 -10.15 -28.86
N THR A 361 11.50 -8.96 -28.63
CA THR A 361 10.10 -8.84 -28.27
C THR A 361 9.13 -9.39 -29.31
N PRO A 362 9.30 -9.16 -30.63
CA PRO A 362 8.45 -9.79 -31.64
C PRO A 362 8.50 -11.32 -31.61
N LEU A 363 9.67 -11.90 -31.39
CA LEU A 363 9.84 -13.35 -31.30
C LEU A 363 9.13 -13.93 -30.06
N LEU A 364 9.17 -13.20 -28.94
CA LEU A 364 8.40 -13.58 -27.74
C LEU A 364 6.89 -13.54 -28.00
N ILE A 365 6.40 -12.49 -28.63
CA ILE A 365 4.98 -12.35 -29.01
C ILE A 365 4.55 -13.52 -29.89
N ASP A 366 5.30 -13.83 -30.94
CA ASP A 366 4.99 -14.94 -31.86
C ASP A 366 5.00 -16.30 -31.16
N SER A 367 5.96 -16.52 -30.25
CA SER A 367 6.05 -17.77 -29.50
C SER A 367 4.87 -17.95 -28.54
N ILE A 368 4.47 -16.88 -27.84
CA ILE A 368 3.33 -16.92 -26.90
C ILE A 368 2.02 -17.12 -27.66
N LYS A 369 1.84 -16.48 -28.82
CA LYS A 369 0.66 -16.68 -29.65
C LYS A 369 0.52 -18.13 -30.11
N LYS A 370 1.62 -18.77 -30.56
CA LYS A 370 1.62 -20.19 -30.96
C LYS A 370 1.22 -21.12 -29.82
N ILE A 371 1.77 -20.90 -28.61
CA ILE A 371 1.42 -21.71 -27.44
C ILE A 371 -0.09 -21.59 -27.14
N LYS A 372 -0.64 -20.38 -27.21
CA LYS A 372 -2.08 -20.14 -26.97
C LYS A 372 -3.02 -20.68 -28.04
N GLU A 373 -2.53 -20.97 -29.23
CA GLU A 373 -3.29 -21.59 -30.31
C GLU A 373 -3.28 -23.14 -30.21
N GLU A 374 -2.30 -23.68 -29.46
CA GLU A 374 -2.15 -25.15 -29.26
C GLU A 374 -2.89 -25.66 -28.00
N ASP A 375 -3.27 -24.75 -27.06
CA ASP A 375 -4.09 -25.02 -25.87
C ASP A 375 -5.60 -24.78 -26.14
#